data_d7079545f21e1913586286abce81a2d0
#
_entry.id   d7079545f21e1913586286abce81a2d0
#
_cell.length_a   1.000
_cell.length_b   1.000
_cell.length_c   1.000
_cell.angle_alpha   90.00
_cell.angle_beta   90.00
_cell.angle_gamma   90.00
#
_symmetry.space_group_name_H-M   'P 1'
#
loop_
_entity.id
_entity.type
_entity.pdbx_description
1 polymer ?
#
loop_
_entity_poly.entity_id
_entity_poly.type
_entity_poly.pdbx_seq_one_letter_code
_entity_poly.pdbx_strand_id
1 'polypeptide(L)'
;MAKQNKKKKGAPKKKQLQSNFPTKKETVEVKDGVISYEEGITVGELAEKLGQTPANVIKVLFLLGTMVTINSALNDEQVELICLEYGCECEKHIPVDEINFENIEVVDDEKDLQPRCPVVTIMGHVDHGKTTLLDTIRKSAVVDGEFGGITQHIGAYQVEVNGKKVTFLDTPGHEAFTAMRARGAQVTDIVIIVVAADDGVMPQTKEAIDHAKAAGVPIVVAINKIDKEGADPERIKAEMAEEGLLPEEWGGDTVYCEISAKKKIGIEELLETLTVVAELADLKANPNRYAYG
;
A
#
# COMPACT_ATOMS: atom_id res chain seq x y z
N MET A 1 -62.37 0.32 -86.64
CA MET A 1 -61.14 -0.48 -86.63
C MET A 1 -60.17 0.13 -85.63
N ALA A 2 -60.09 -0.47 -84.42
CA ALA A 2 -59.35 0.08 -83.30
C ALA A 2 -57.98 -0.56 -83.18
N LYS A 3 -56.93 0.24 -83.07
CA LYS A 3 -55.55 -0.20 -82.80
C LYS A 3 -55.30 -0.12 -81.33
N GLN A 4 -55.08 -1.28 -80.67
CA GLN A 4 -54.68 -1.42 -79.30
C GLN A 4 -53.19 -1.06 -79.10
N ASN A 5 -52.90 -0.07 -78.27
CA ASN A 5 -51.56 0.25 -77.83
C ASN A 5 -51.23 -0.50 -76.58
N LYS A 6 -50.32 -1.46 -76.57
CA LYS A 6 -49.76 -2.12 -75.37
C LYS A 6 -48.70 -1.25 -74.71
N LYS A 7 -49.00 -0.73 -73.53
CA LYS A 7 -48.01 -0.08 -72.67
C LYS A 7 -47.12 -1.16 -72.02
N LYS A 8 -45.81 -1.08 -72.25
CA LYS A 8 -44.77 -1.84 -71.51
C LYS A 8 -44.56 -1.17 -70.19
N LYS A 9 -44.73 -1.97 -69.09
CA LYS A 9 -44.38 -1.59 -67.73
C LYS A 9 -42.84 -1.63 -67.58
N GLY A 10 -42.22 -0.45 -67.30
CA GLY A 10 -40.80 -0.33 -66.93
C GLY A 10 -40.57 -0.78 -65.50
N ALA A 11 -39.54 -1.54 -65.27
CA ALA A 11 -39.06 -1.97 -63.95
C ALA A 11 -38.53 -0.77 -63.14
N PRO A 12 -38.62 -0.82 -61.82
CA PRO A 12 -38.15 0.29 -60.97
C PRO A 12 -36.64 0.35 -60.93
N LYS A 13 -36.07 1.50 -61.23
CA LYS A 13 -34.65 1.83 -61.08
C LYS A 13 -34.33 1.87 -59.57
N LYS A 14 -33.38 0.97 -59.14
CA LYS A 14 -32.72 1.07 -57.84
C LYS A 14 -32.02 2.44 -57.77
N LYS A 15 -32.49 3.33 -56.88
CA LYS A 15 -31.71 4.50 -56.46
C LYS A 15 -30.55 4.02 -55.62
N GLN A 16 -29.32 4.15 -56.15
CA GLN A 16 -28.12 4.13 -55.34
C GLN A 16 -28.18 5.34 -54.38
N LEU A 17 -28.29 5.09 -53.07
CA LEU A 17 -27.98 6.10 -52.10
C LEU A 17 -26.48 6.35 -52.14
N GLN A 18 -26.09 7.43 -52.80
CA GLN A 18 -24.76 8.02 -52.58
C GLN A 18 -24.74 8.60 -51.17
N SER A 19 -23.98 8.00 -50.28
CA SER A 19 -23.67 8.54 -48.97
C SER A 19 -22.75 9.75 -49.18
N ASN A 20 -23.33 10.94 -49.15
CA ASN A 20 -22.58 12.17 -48.97
C ASN A 20 -22.18 12.26 -47.50
N PHE A 21 -21.10 11.63 -47.09
CA PHE A 21 -20.40 12.00 -45.89
C PHE A 21 -19.55 13.24 -46.21
N PRO A 22 -19.69 14.32 -45.46
CA PRO A 22 -18.78 15.43 -45.57
C PRO A 22 -17.43 15.00 -44.97
N THR A 23 -16.52 14.59 -45.80
CA THR A 23 -15.09 14.49 -45.50
C THR A 23 -14.52 15.90 -45.41
N LYS A 24 -14.74 16.56 -44.29
CA LYS A 24 -13.91 17.66 -43.86
C LYS A 24 -13.46 17.33 -42.45
N LYS A 25 -12.28 16.70 -42.36
CA LYS A 25 -11.52 16.66 -41.13
C LYS A 25 -11.17 18.11 -40.78
N GLU A 26 -11.96 18.75 -39.94
CA GLU A 26 -11.51 19.93 -39.24
C GLU A 26 -10.54 19.43 -38.18
N THR A 27 -9.27 19.46 -38.54
CA THR A 27 -8.17 19.30 -37.62
C THR A 27 -8.19 20.52 -36.66
N VAL A 28 -8.81 20.36 -35.54
CA VAL A 28 -8.60 21.26 -34.40
C VAL A 28 -7.22 20.92 -33.87
N GLU A 29 -6.33 21.89 -33.85
CA GLU A 29 -4.98 21.75 -33.27
C GLU A 29 -5.12 21.45 -31.78
N VAL A 30 -4.92 20.18 -31.43
CA VAL A 30 -4.75 19.75 -30.03
C VAL A 30 -3.37 20.23 -29.64
N LYS A 31 -3.27 21.15 -28.70
CA LYS A 31 -2.00 21.54 -28.11
C LYS A 31 -1.38 20.31 -27.43
N ASP A 32 -0.22 19.91 -27.92
CA ASP A 32 0.66 18.84 -27.40
C ASP A 32 0.27 17.38 -27.61
N GLY A 33 -0.82 17.02 -28.29
CA GLY A 33 -1.11 15.63 -28.70
C GLY A 33 -1.45 14.63 -27.59
N VAL A 34 -1.29 14.99 -26.31
CA VAL A 34 -1.61 14.16 -25.14
C VAL A 34 -2.75 14.81 -24.36
N ILE A 35 -3.77 14.03 -24.01
CA ILE A 35 -4.92 14.48 -23.24
C ILE A 35 -4.89 13.81 -21.86
N SER A 36 -4.73 14.61 -20.83
CA SER A 36 -4.86 14.12 -19.44
C SER A 36 -6.33 14.09 -19.01
N TYR A 37 -6.77 12.97 -18.43
CA TYR A 37 -8.13 12.79 -17.93
C TYR A 37 -8.14 12.13 -16.54
N GLU A 38 -9.21 12.37 -15.78
CA GLU A 38 -9.45 11.78 -14.47
C GLU A 38 -10.47 10.64 -14.57
N GLU A 39 -10.47 9.73 -13.63
CA GLU A 39 -11.43 8.63 -13.57
C GLU A 39 -12.86 9.17 -13.46
N GLY A 40 -13.77 8.67 -14.32
CA GLY A 40 -15.15 9.11 -14.36
C GLY A 40 -15.38 10.39 -15.15
N ILE A 41 -14.44 10.84 -15.99
CA ILE A 41 -14.60 11.98 -16.89
C ILE A 41 -15.91 11.87 -17.69
N THR A 42 -16.65 12.95 -17.81
CA THR A 42 -17.89 12.97 -18.59
C THR A 42 -17.63 13.19 -20.07
N VAL A 43 -18.61 12.79 -20.89
CA VAL A 43 -18.56 13.03 -22.36
C VAL A 43 -18.38 14.51 -22.69
N GLY A 44 -19.00 15.41 -21.89
CA GLY A 44 -18.88 16.85 -22.07
C GLY A 44 -17.47 17.36 -21.82
N GLU A 45 -16.86 16.95 -20.71
CA GLU A 45 -15.49 17.34 -20.31
C GLU A 45 -14.44 16.79 -21.31
N LEU A 46 -14.58 15.53 -21.72
CA LEU A 46 -13.68 14.95 -22.71
C LEU A 46 -13.80 15.68 -24.07
N ALA A 47 -15.02 16.04 -24.49
CA ALA A 47 -15.24 16.79 -25.70
C ALA A 47 -14.59 18.19 -25.66
N GLU A 48 -14.63 18.86 -24.51
CA GLU A 48 -13.98 20.15 -24.28
C GLU A 48 -12.45 20.01 -24.38
N LYS A 49 -11.88 19.01 -23.71
CA LYS A 49 -10.41 18.71 -23.78
C LYS A 49 -9.96 18.38 -25.20
N LEU A 50 -10.78 17.68 -25.98
CA LEU A 50 -10.55 17.37 -27.39
C LEU A 50 -10.78 18.55 -28.35
N GLY A 51 -11.32 19.68 -27.85
CA GLY A 51 -11.74 20.79 -28.70
C GLY A 51 -12.89 20.44 -29.66
N GLN A 52 -13.70 19.43 -29.32
CA GLN A 52 -14.78 18.89 -30.10
C GLN A 52 -16.14 19.23 -29.50
N THR A 53 -17.20 19.14 -30.31
CA THR A 53 -18.55 19.26 -29.75
C THR A 53 -18.95 17.93 -29.07
N PRO A 54 -19.66 17.95 -27.92
CA PRO A 54 -20.15 16.74 -27.28
C PRO A 54 -20.97 15.84 -28.21
N ALA A 55 -21.67 16.41 -29.17
CA ALA A 55 -22.44 15.66 -30.17
C ALA A 55 -21.56 14.79 -31.07
N ASN A 56 -20.35 15.24 -31.39
CA ASN A 56 -19.38 14.46 -32.18
C ASN A 56 -18.85 13.27 -31.40
N VAL A 57 -18.51 13.46 -30.11
CA VAL A 57 -18.05 12.41 -29.22
C VAL A 57 -19.16 11.36 -28.97
N ILE A 58 -20.40 11.80 -28.73
CA ILE A 58 -21.56 10.90 -28.61
C ILE A 58 -21.76 10.08 -29.89
N LYS A 59 -21.57 10.70 -31.06
CA LYS A 59 -21.70 10.01 -32.34
C LYS A 59 -20.65 8.91 -32.53
N VAL A 60 -19.42 9.16 -32.11
CA VAL A 60 -18.34 8.13 -32.14
C VAL A 60 -18.69 6.97 -31.22
N LEU A 61 -19.09 7.26 -29.97
CA LEU A 61 -19.51 6.23 -29.02
C LEU A 61 -20.74 5.43 -29.48
N PHE A 62 -21.69 6.08 -30.14
CA PHE A 62 -22.85 5.43 -30.72
C PHE A 62 -22.45 4.45 -31.85
N LEU A 63 -21.46 4.81 -32.68
CA LEU A 63 -20.92 3.93 -33.72
C LEU A 63 -20.18 2.74 -33.12
N LEU A 64 -19.59 2.90 -31.95
CA LEU A 64 -18.95 1.84 -31.17
C LEU A 64 -19.96 0.99 -30.35
N GLY A 65 -21.26 1.28 -30.49
CA GLY A 65 -22.34 0.50 -29.87
C GLY A 65 -22.73 0.93 -28.45
N THR A 66 -22.21 2.07 -27.99
CA THR A 66 -22.48 2.58 -26.64
C THR A 66 -23.43 3.78 -26.67
N MET A 67 -24.56 3.70 -25.98
CA MET A 67 -25.51 4.81 -25.83
C MET A 67 -25.14 5.64 -24.58
N VAL A 68 -24.72 6.86 -24.79
CA VAL A 68 -24.32 7.80 -23.72
C VAL A 68 -25.00 9.15 -23.89
N THR A 69 -25.07 9.90 -22.81
CA THR A 69 -25.51 11.30 -22.77
C THR A 69 -24.32 12.20 -22.48
N ILE A 70 -24.51 13.53 -22.58
CA ILE A 70 -23.46 14.51 -22.33
C ILE A 70 -22.84 14.40 -20.91
N ASN A 71 -23.65 14.00 -19.93
CA ASN A 71 -23.26 13.89 -18.51
C ASN A 71 -22.92 12.43 -18.10
N SER A 72 -22.86 11.50 -19.06
CA SER A 72 -22.46 10.13 -18.76
C SER A 72 -20.97 10.08 -18.50
N ALA A 73 -20.57 9.42 -17.39
CA ALA A 73 -19.17 9.10 -17.10
C ALA A 73 -18.67 8.04 -18.09
N LEU A 74 -17.45 8.22 -18.56
CA LEU A 74 -16.76 7.31 -19.45
C LEU A 74 -15.81 6.40 -18.65
N ASN A 75 -15.67 5.17 -19.09
CA ASN A 75 -14.61 4.27 -18.59
C ASN A 75 -13.32 4.47 -19.39
N ASP A 76 -12.22 3.96 -18.86
CA ASP A 76 -10.88 4.13 -19.46
C ASP A 76 -10.83 3.61 -20.90
N GLU A 77 -11.43 2.45 -21.20
CA GLU A 77 -11.49 1.88 -22.55
C GLU A 77 -12.21 2.80 -23.54
N GLN A 78 -13.29 3.45 -23.11
CA GLN A 78 -14.04 4.38 -23.95
C GLN A 78 -13.24 5.66 -24.23
N VAL A 79 -12.50 6.15 -23.25
CA VAL A 79 -11.62 7.32 -23.42
C VAL A 79 -10.50 7.00 -24.39
N GLU A 80 -9.82 5.86 -24.25
CA GLU A 80 -8.76 5.42 -25.16
C GLU A 80 -9.25 5.28 -26.59
N LEU A 81 -10.42 4.65 -26.81
CA LEU A 81 -11.01 4.48 -28.13
C LEU A 81 -11.35 5.82 -28.79
N ILE A 82 -11.87 6.78 -28.00
CA ILE A 82 -12.17 8.12 -28.50
C ILE A 82 -10.88 8.84 -28.87
N CYS A 83 -9.87 8.82 -28.00
CA CYS A 83 -8.58 9.46 -28.26
C CYS A 83 -7.90 8.88 -29.49
N LEU A 84 -7.96 7.55 -29.67
CA LEU A 84 -7.44 6.86 -30.86
C LEU A 84 -8.14 7.33 -32.14
N GLU A 85 -9.48 7.47 -32.15
CA GLU A 85 -10.26 7.94 -33.31
C GLU A 85 -9.92 9.38 -33.69
N TYR A 86 -9.62 10.24 -32.71
CA TYR A 86 -9.18 11.61 -32.93
C TYR A 86 -7.66 11.76 -33.13
N GLY A 87 -6.88 10.66 -33.01
CA GLY A 87 -5.44 10.65 -33.24
C GLY A 87 -4.64 11.33 -32.14
N CYS A 88 -5.13 11.28 -30.91
CA CYS A 88 -4.49 11.82 -29.70
C CYS A 88 -4.04 10.67 -28.79
N GLU A 89 -2.99 10.89 -28.02
CA GLU A 89 -2.63 10.04 -26.87
C GLU A 89 -3.41 10.48 -25.64
N CYS A 90 -3.78 9.54 -24.78
CA CYS A 90 -4.43 9.84 -23.50
C CYS A 90 -3.56 9.37 -22.34
N GLU A 91 -3.51 10.17 -21.28
CA GLU A 91 -2.82 9.87 -20.04
C GLU A 91 -3.82 10.01 -18.89
N LYS A 92 -4.00 8.93 -18.11
CA LYS A 92 -4.88 8.97 -16.95
C LYS A 92 -4.19 9.76 -15.85
N HIS A 93 -4.69 10.92 -15.52
CA HIS A 93 -4.28 11.67 -14.34
C HIS A 93 -4.99 11.07 -13.13
N ILE A 94 -4.24 10.35 -12.32
CA ILE A 94 -4.70 9.94 -10.99
C ILE A 94 -4.56 11.20 -10.13
N PRO A 95 -5.68 11.82 -9.65
CA PRO A 95 -5.56 12.94 -8.75
C PRO A 95 -4.74 12.44 -7.54
N VAL A 96 -3.61 13.04 -7.30
CA VAL A 96 -2.85 12.81 -6.07
C VAL A 96 -3.77 13.36 -4.99
N ASP A 97 -4.46 12.46 -4.29
CA ASP A 97 -5.25 12.81 -3.13
C ASP A 97 -4.26 13.43 -2.15
N GLU A 98 -4.23 14.77 -2.05
CA GLU A 98 -3.36 15.49 -1.11
C GLU A 98 -3.62 15.03 0.34
N ILE A 99 -4.75 14.33 0.55
CA ILE A 99 -5.15 13.71 1.81
C ILE A 99 -4.51 12.32 1.98
N ASN A 100 -4.21 11.59 0.90
CA ASN A 100 -3.58 10.27 0.93
C ASN A 100 -2.07 10.36 0.66
N PHE A 101 -1.35 10.99 1.60
CA PHE A 101 0.12 11.09 1.57
C PHE A 101 0.81 9.70 1.54
N GLU A 102 0.10 8.63 1.86
CA GLU A 102 0.58 7.24 1.83
C GLU A 102 0.88 6.75 0.39
N ASN A 103 0.26 7.35 -0.63
CA ASN A 103 0.44 6.99 -2.04
C ASN A 103 1.46 7.88 -2.78
N ILE A 104 2.07 8.84 -2.09
CA ILE A 104 3.06 9.73 -2.69
C ILE A 104 4.41 9.00 -2.73
N GLU A 105 4.75 8.40 -3.85
CA GLU A 105 6.13 7.93 -4.10
C GLU A 105 7.04 9.13 -4.34
N VAL A 106 7.81 9.49 -3.33
CA VAL A 106 8.83 10.52 -3.48
C VAL A 106 10.17 9.87 -3.73
N VAL A 107 10.67 10.04 -4.94
CA VAL A 107 12.01 9.58 -5.34
C VAL A 107 13.03 10.64 -4.94
N ASP A 108 13.89 10.32 -3.98
CA ASP A 108 15.01 11.17 -3.59
C ASP A 108 16.25 10.89 -4.46
N ASP A 109 17.04 11.90 -4.76
CA ASP A 109 18.32 11.71 -5.43
C ASP A 109 19.31 10.94 -4.52
N GLU A 110 20.01 9.95 -5.05
CA GLU A 110 20.98 9.13 -4.30
C GLU A 110 22.06 9.97 -3.58
N LYS A 111 22.36 11.15 -4.09
CA LYS A 111 23.36 12.07 -3.53
C LYS A 111 22.94 12.71 -2.21
N ASP A 112 21.63 12.80 -1.97
CA ASP A 112 21.06 13.44 -0.79
C ASP A 112 20.73 12.41 0.31
N LEU A 113 20.89 11.13 0.01
CA LEU A 113 20.62 10.04 0.94
C LEU A 113 21.75 9.91 1.98
N GLN A 114 21.37 9.90 3.25
CA GLN A 114 22.26 9.69 4.39
C GLN A 114 21.79 8.48 5.22
N PRO A 115 22.71 7.73 5.85
CA PRO A 115 22.33 6.66 6.76
C PRO A 115 21.42 7.18 7.88
N ARG A 116 20.34 6.46 8.18
CA ARG A 116 19.40 6.80 9.26
C ARG A 116 19.29 5.70 10.29
N CYS A 117 18.80 6.08 11.47
CA CYS A 117 18.49 5.13 12.52
C CYS A 117 17.32 4.23 12.11
N PRO A 118 17.37 2.92 12.45
CA PRO A 118 16.24 2.03 12.25
C PRO A 118 15.06 2.41 13.15
N VAL A 119 13.87 2.21 12.60
CA VAL A 119 12.61 2.30 13.32
C VAL A 119 12.09 0.88 13.54
N VAL A 120 11.87 0.51 14.78
CA VAL A 120 11.52 -0.85 15.21
C VAL A 120 10.16 -0.83 15.91
N THR A 121 9.19 -1.57 15.43
CA THR A 121 7.89 -1.73 16.11
C THR A 121 7.87 -3.02 16.92
N ILE A 122 7.27 -2.94 18.12
CA ILE A 122 7.06 -4.12 18.98
C ILE A 122 5.60 -4.52 18.92
N MET A 123 5.35 -5.78 18.54
CA MET A 123 4.02 -6.37 18.40
C MET A 123 3.89 -7.68 19.17
N GLY A 124 2.69 -8.19 19.29
CA GLY A 124 2.38 -9.45 19.94
C GLY A 124 1.17 -9.36 20.85
N HIS A 125 0.85 -10.47 21.50
CA HIS A 125 -0.35 -10.57 22.35
C HIS A 125 -0.28 -9.68 23.60
N VAL A 126 -1.44 -9.37 24.19
CA VAL A 126 -1.56 -8.74 25.52
C VAL A 126 -0.89 -9.67 26.54
N ASP A 127 -0.29 -9.12 27.59
CA ASP A 127 0.39 -9.86 28.66
C ASP A 127 1.64 -10.69 28.27
N HIS A 128 2.07 -10.67 27.01
CA HIS A 128 3.36 -11.28 26.61
C HIS A 128 4.58 -10.45 27.04
N GLY A 129 4.36 -9.28 27.66
CA GLY A 129 5.40 -8.47 28.28
C GLY A 129 6.06 -7.46 27.34
N LYS A 130 5.36 -6.99 26.29
CA LYS A 130 5.83 -5.92 25.38
C LYS A 130 6.23 -4.66 26.15
N THR A 131 5.30 -4.11 26.94
CA THR A 131 5.55 -2.88 27.70
C THR A 131 6.65 -3.07 28.73
N THR A 132 6.72 -4.25 29.39
CA THR A 132 7.83 -4.58 30.30
C THR A 132 9.18 -4.63 29.59
N LEU A 133 9.21 -5.19 28.37
CA LEU A 133 10.42 -5.20 27.51
C LEU A 133 10.85 -3.77 27.19
N LEU A 134 9.91 -2.94 26.76
CA LEU A 134 10.16 -1.55 26.44
C LEU A 134 10.65 -0.74 27.63
N ASP A 135 10.04 -0.91 28.79
CA ASP A 135 10.49 -0.25 30.04
C ASP A 135 11.91 -0.68 30.42
N THR A 136 12.24 -1.95 30.21
CA THR A 136 13.58 -2.45 30.45
C THR A 136 14.61 -1.82 29.49
N ILE A 137 14.26 -1.70 28.21
CA ILE A 137 15.12 -1.06 27.19
C ILE A 137 15.27 0.44 27.51
N ARG A 138 14.19 1.12 27.88
CA ARG A 138 14.20 2.57 28.23
C ARG A 138 14.87 2.84 29.57
N LYS A 139 15.06 1.87 30.42
CA LYS A 139 15.45 2.03 31.84
C LYS A 139 14.46 2.93 32.60
N SER A 140 13.18 2.79 32.33
CA SER A 140 12.06 3.55 32.91
C SER A 140 10.93 2.62 33.32
N ALA A 141 9.96 3.12 34.08
CA ALA A 141 8.78 2.36 34.52
C ALA A 141 7.52 3.09 34.06
N VAL A 142 7.16 2.92 32.76
CA VAL A 142 5.96 3.54 32.19
C VAL A 142 4.71 2.71 32.49
N VAL A 143 4.86 1.38 32.57
CA VAL A 143 3.76 0.45 32.96
C VAL A 143 2.99 0.91 34.20
N ASP A 144 3.71 1.43 35.16
CA ASP A 144 3.12 1.87 36.42
C ASP A 144 2.25 3.16 36.33
N GLY A 145 2.40 3.88 35.20
CA GLY A 145 1.69 5.14 34.93
C GLY A 145 0.52 5.03 33.94
N GLU A 146 0.39 3.93 33.21
CA GLU A 146 -0.69 3.73 32.22
C GLU A 146 -1.95 3.14 32.86
N PHE A 147 -3.13 3.68 32.49
CA PHE A 147 -4.40 3.19 33.00
C PHE A 147 -4.64 1.73 32.56
N GLY A 148 -4.75 0.84 33.56
CA GLY A 148 -4.90 -0.60 33.31
C GLY A 148 -3.59 -1.35 33.00
N GLY A 149 -2.43 -0.68 33.06
CA GLY A 149 -1.12 -1.30 32.80
C GLY A 149 -0.91 -1.78 31.33
N ILE A 150 -1.65 -1.18 30.39
CA ILE A 150 -1.59 -1.51 28.95
C ILE A 150 -1.31 -0.26 28.11
N THR A 151 -0.51 -0.40 27.07
CA THR A 151 -0.26 0.66 26.08
C THR A 151 -1.53 0.97 25.30
N GLN A 152 -1.93 2.25 25.27
CA GLN A 152 -3.15 2.72 24.59
C GLN A 152 -2.86 3.67 23.43
N HIS A 153 -1.66 4.22 23.34
CA HIS A 153 -1.22 5.15 22.30
C HIS A 153 0.03 4.62 21.63
N ILE A 154 0.26 5.00 20.38
CA ILE A 154 1.54 4.74 19.71
C ILE A 154 2.56 5.71 20.34
N GLY A 155 3.52 5.17 21.07
CA GLY A 155 4.65 5.90 21.64
C GLY A 155 5.90 5.70 20.81
N ALA A 156 6.70 6.75 20.61
CA ALA A 156 8.00 6.65 19.97
C ALA A 156 9.10 7.12 20.92
N TYR A 157 10.19 6.38 20.98
CA TYR A 157 11.36 6.79 21.76
C TYR A 157 12.64 6.23 21.17
N GLN A 158 13.75 6.87 21.44
CA GLN A 158 15.04 6.53 20.89
C GLN A 158 15.99 6.05 21.99
N VAL A 159 16.68 4.96 21.70
CA VAL A 159 17.67 4.35 22.59
C VAL A 159 19.00 4.26 21.86
N GLU A 160 20.08 4.45 22.60
CA GLU A 160 21.44 4.25 22.09
C GLU A 160 21.94 2.86 22.46
N VAL A 161 22.31 2.09 21.43
CA VAL A 161 22.86 0.72 21.54
C VAL A 161 24.21 0.68 20.86
N ASN A 162 25.28 0.42 21.60
CA ASN A 162 26.65 0.35 21.07
C ASN A 162 27.06 1.58 20.21
N GLY A 163 26.62 2.79 20.60
CA GLY A 163 26.89 4.04 19.89
C GLY A 163 26.01 4.29 18.68
N LYS A 164 25.05 3.40 18.39
CA LYS A 164 24.02 3.55 17.34
C LYS A 164 22.66 3.83 17.96
N LYS A 165 21.89 4.65 17.32
CA LYS A 165 20.53 4.98 17.77
C LYS A 165 19.53 4.04 17.12
N VAL A 166 18.57 3.55 17.90
CA VAL A 166 17.43 2.75 17.47
C VAL A 166 16.16 3.43 17.97
N THR A 167 15.20 3.64 17.08
CA THR A 167 13.90 4.22 17.44
C THR A 167 12.88 3.11 17.62
N PHE A 168 12.28 3.01 18.77
CA PHE A 168 11.22 2.04 19.05
C PHE A 168 9.85 2.70 18.97
N LEU A 169 8.91 2.00 18.34
CA LEU A 169 7.49 2.31 18.34
C LEU A 169 6.74 1.27 19.18
N ASP A 170 6.05 1.76 20.19
CA ASP A 170 5.17 0.93 21.01
C ASP A 170 3.76 0.93 20.44
N THR A 171 3.22 -0.26 20.18
CA THR A 171 1.86 -0.42 19.66
C THR A 171 0.98 -1.17 20.64
N PRO A 172 -0.30 -0.75 20.81
CA PRO A 172 -1.25 -1.45 21.67
C PRO A 172 -1.45 -2.91 21.22
N GLY A 173 -1.37 -3.84 22.18
CA GLY A 173 -1.56 -5.27 21.91
C GLY A 173 -3.01 -5.74 21.86
N HIS A 174 -3.97 -4.89 22.25
CA HIS A 174 -5.38 -5.27 22.34
C HIS A 174 -6.02 -5.37 20.95
N GLU A 175 -6.92 -6.33 20.77
CA GLU A 175 -7.62 -6.61 19.50
C GLU A 175 -8.29 -5.38 18.87
N ALA A 176 -8.84 -4.48 19.68
CA ALA A 176 -9.48 -3.25 19.20
C ALA A 176 -8.56 -2.29 18.42
N PHE A 177 -7.24 -2.49 18.42
CA PHE A 177 -6.26 -1.57 17.83
C PHE A 177 -5.54 -2.13 16.59
N THR A 178 -6.19 -2.98 15.81
CA THR A 178 -5.64 -3.58 14.57
C THR A 178 -5.09 -2.53 13.59
N ALA A 179 -5.82 -1.44 13.37
CA ALA A 179 -5.39 -0.35 12.48
C ALA A 179 -4.07 0.31 12.96
N MET A 180 -3.85 0.42 14.27
CA MET A 180 -2.61 0.98 14.81
C MET A 180 -1.42 0.02 14.60
N ARG A 181 -1.64 -1.31 14.70
CA ARG A 181 -0.61 -2.31 14.41
C ARG A 181 -0.25 -2.33 12.92
N ALA A 182 -1.26 -2.30 12.03
CA ALA A 182 -1.04 -2.21 10.58
C ALA A 182 -0.22 -0.96 10.22
N ARG A 183 -0.61 0.20 10.75
CA ARG A 183 0.13 1.45 10.54
C ARG A 183 1.53 1.40 11.15
N GLY A 184 1.69 0.79 12.32
CA GLY A 184 2.99 0.56 12.94
C GLY A 184 3.91 -0.24 12.03
N ALA A 185 3.44 -1.34 11.41
CA ALA A 185 4.22 -2.15 10.49
C ALA A 185 4.65 -1.37 9.23
N GLN A 186 3.76 -0.56 8.66
CA GLN A 186 4.03 0.20 7.44
C GLN A 186 5.11 1.28 7.59
N VAL A 187 5.27 1.83 8.79
CA VAL A 187 6.23 2.93 9.05
C VAL A 187 7.55 2.46 9.65
N THR A 188 7.74 1.16 9.81
CA THR A 188 8.92 0.57 10.47
C THR A 188 9.80 -0.19 9.51
N ASP A 189 11.06 -0.34 9.90
CA ASP A 189 12.07 -1.09 9.16
C ASP A 189 12.19 -2.53 9.66
N ILE A 190 11.88 -2.76 10.95
CA ILE A 190 11.97 -4.07 11.60
C ILE A 190 10.78 -4.22 12.55
N VAL A 191 10.19 -5.40 12.60
CA VAL A 191 9.16 -5.75 13.57
C VAL A 191 9.68 -6.78 14.55
N ILE A 192 9.53 -6.50 15.85
CA ILE A 192 9.76 -7.49 16.91
C ILE A 192 8.42 -8.11 17.31
N ILE A 193 8.31 -9.42 17.19
CA ILE A 193 7.14 -10.17 17.68
C ILE A 193 7.48 -10.79 19.01
N VAL A 194 6.81 -10.32 20.08
CA VAL A 194 7.02 -10.83 21.43
C VAL A 194 6.01 -11.94 21.72
N VAL A 195 6.54 -13.13 22.05
CA VAL A 195 5.75 -14.31 22.43
C VAL A 195 6.19 -14.79 23.80
N ALA A 196 5.24 -15.07 24.68
CA ALA A 196 5.57 -15.60 26.00
C ALA A 196 5.82 -17.11 25.93
N ALA A 197 6.94 -17.56 26.51
CA ALA A 197 7.35 -18.97 26.48
C ALA A 197 6.40 -19.92 27.24
N ASP A 198 5.59 -19.37 28.14
CA ASP A 198 4.60 -20.11 28.92
C ASP A 198 3.20 -20.18 28.26
N ASP A 199 2.85 -19.24 27.38
CA ASP A 199 1.52 -19.16 26.76
C ASP A 199 1.44 -19.76 25.35
N GLY A 200 2.37 -19.41 24.45
CA GLY A 200 2.36 -19.85 23.05
C GLY A 200 1.90 -18.80 22.05
N VAL A 201 1.63 -19.25 20.83
CA VAL A 201 1.19 -18.38 19.72
C VAL A 201 -0.30 -18.08 19.85
N MET A 202 -0.65 -16.83 20.14
CA MET A 202 -2.01 -16.34 20.32
C MET A 202 -2.56 -15.72 19.03
N PRO A 203 -3.90 -15.53 18.90
CA PRO A 203 -4.49 -14.94 17.69
C PRO A 203 -3.91 -13.57 17.31
N GLN A 204 -3.64 -12.69 18.29
CA GLN A 204 -3.02 -11.39 18.02
C GLN A 204 -1.54 -11.51 17.60
N THR A 205 -0.87 -12.62 17.94
CA THR A 205 0.47 -12.92 17.43
C THR A 205 0.42 -13.24 15.94
N LYS A 206 -0.55 -14.05 15.51
CA LYS A 206 -0.78 -14.37 14.10
C LYS A 206 -1.11 -13.11 13.29
N GLU A 207 -2.00 -12.27 13.80
CA GLU A 207 -2.33 -10.98 13.20
C GLU A 207 -1.09 -10.07 13.05
N ALA A 208 -0.22 -10.04 14.08
CA ALA A 208 1.02 -9.27 14.02
C ALA A 208 1.98 -9.79 12.94
N ILE A 209 2.08 -11.13 12.78
CA ILE A 209 2.84 -11.77 11.72
C ILE A 209 2.30 -11.37 10.35
N ASP A 210 0.99 -11.42 10.15
CA ASP A 210 0.33 -11.08 8.89
C ASP A 210 0.58 -9.61 8.52
N HIS A 211 0.50 -8.68 9.48
CA HIS A 211 0.81 -7.27 9.24
C HIS A 211 2.27 -7.04 8.87
N ALA A 212 3.21 -7.70 9.55
CA ALA A 212 4.64 -7.58 9.24
C ALA A 212 4.97 -8.17 7.85
N LYS A 213 4.40 -9.33 7.51
CA LYS A 213 4.54 -9.95 6.18
C LYS A 213 3.92 -9.08 5.08
N ALA A 214 2.74 -8.51 5.31
CA ALA A 214 2.08 -7.61 4.36
C ALA A 214 2.89 -6.32 4.12
N ALA A 215 3.58 -5.83 5.14
CA ALA A 215 4.48 -4.68 5.03
C ALA A 215 5.85 -5.03 4.41
N GLY A 216 6.19 -6.33 4.25
CA GLY A 216 7.45 -6.78 3.68
C GLY A 216 8.68 -6.46 4.53
N VAL A 217 8.51 -6.28 5.85
CA VAL A 217 9.60 -5.91 6.76
C VAL A 217 10.19 -7.13 7.47
N PRO A 218 11.50 -7.12 7.79
CA PRO A 218 12.15 -8.16 8.57
C PRO A 218 11.49 -8.37 9.92
N ILE A 219 11.33 -9.63 10.31
CA ILE A 219 10.74 -10.03 11.60
C ILE A 219 11.82 -10.62 12.50
N VAL A 220 11.89 -10.13 13.74
CA VAL A 220 12.68 -10.72 14.81
C VAL A 220 11.72 -11.23 15.89
N VAL A 221 11.86 -12.48 16.28
CA VAL A 221 11.01 -13.10 17.31
C VAL A 221 11.70 -13.02 18.67
N ALA A 222 11.05 -12.41 19.65
CA ALA A 222 11.51 -12.36 21.02
C ALA A 222 10.66 -13.29 21.89
N ILE A 223 11.21 -14.45 22.25
CA ILE A 223 10.57 -15.39 23.18
C ILE A 223 10.81 -14.90 24.60
N ASN A 224 9.77 -14.32 25.19
CA ASN A 224 9.85 -13.69 26.53
C ASN A 224 9.39 -14.63 27.64
N LYS A 225 9.71 -14.26 28.87
CA LYS A 225 9.36 -14.99 30.10
C LYS A 225 10.04 -16.37 30.21
N ILE A 226 11.24 -16.54 29.66
CA ILE A 226 12.01 -17.79 29.78
C ILE A 226 12.36 -18.16 31.24
N ASP A 227 12.18 -17.21 32.16
CA ASP A 227 12.41 -17.38 33.59
C ASP A 227 11.24 -18.03 34.35
N LYS A 228 10.10 -18.24 33.69
CA LYS A 228 8.92 -18.85 34.28
C LYS A 228 9.03 -20.37 34.32
N GLU A 229 8.43 -20.96 35.33
CA GLU A 229 8.22 -22.40 35.41
C GLU A 229 7.25 -22.84 34.30
N GLY A 230 7.64 -23.85 33.50
CA GLY A 230 6.88 -24.29 32.31
C GLY A 230 7.19 -23.50 31.04
N ALA A 231 8.16 -22.61 31.03
CA ALA A 231 8.64 -21.98 29.80
C ALA A 231 9.27 -23.04 28.86
N ASP A 232 8.80 -23.06 27.60
CA ASP A 232 9.29 -23.99 26.57
C ASP A 232 9.57 -23.22 25.26
N PRO A 233 10.78 -22.66 25.11
CA PRO A 233 11.16 -21.93 23.91
C PRO A 233 11.10 -22.78 22.64
N GLU A 234 11.46 -24.06 22.70
CA GLU A 234 11.46 -24.95 21.54
C GLU A 234 10.03 -25.19 21.00
N ARG A 235 9.06 -25.31 21.89
CA ARG A 235 7.65 -25.37 21.49
C ARG A 235 7.23 -24.08 20.76
N ILE A 236 7.64 -22.91 21.25
CA ILE A 236 7.30 -21.64 20.59
C ILE A 236 7.94 -21.55 19.22
N LYS A 237 9.21 -21.97 19.07
CA LYS A 237 9.87 -22.01 17.75
C LYS A 237 9.10 -22.90 16.77
N ALA A 238 8.60 -24.06 17.23
CA ALA A 238 7.79 -24.96 16.40
C ALA A 238 6.44 -24.34 16.00
N GLU A 239 5.71 -23.74 16.96
CA GLU A 239 4.44 -23.06 16.68
C GLU A 239 4.62 -21.87 15.71
N MET A 240 5.69 -21.09 15.84
CA MET A 240 6.00 -19.97 14.94
C MET A 240 6.44 -20.45 13.55
N ALA A 241 7.12 -21.59 13.45
CA ALA A 241 7.47 -22.20 12.17
C ALA A 241 6.23 -22.65 11.39
N GLU A 242 5.16 -23.10 12.06
CA GLU A 242 3.86 -23.39 11.42
C GLU A 242 3.22 -22.12 10.82
N GLU A 243 3.48 -20.95 11.43
CA GLU A 243 3.05 -19.64 10.88
C GLU A 243 4.02 -19.11 9.80
N GLY A 244 5.01 -19.92 9.38
CA GLY A 244 5.94 -19.59 8.31
C GLY A 244 7.10 -18.68 8.74
N LEU A 245 7.46 -18.68 10.02
CA LEU A 245 8.64 -18.02 10.57
C LEU A 245 9.63 -19.11 11.04
N LEU A 246 10.36 -19.67 10.08
CA LEU A 246 11.31 -20.75 10.36
C LEU A 246 12.60 -20.19 10.98
N PRO A 247 13.06 -20.72 12.14
CA PRO A 247 14.30 -20.30 12.78
C PRO A 247 15.54 -20.51 11.87
N GLU A 248 16.53 -19.63 11.97
CA GLU A 248 17.83 -19.79 11.28
C GLU A 248 18.50 -21.13 11.64
N GLU A 249 18.40 -21.59 12.90
CA GLU A 249 18.90 -22.87 13.37
C GLU A 249 18.32 -24.09 12.62
N TRP A 250 17.10 -23.94 12.07
CA TRP A 250 16.42 -24.96 11.29
C TRP A 250 16.50 -24.71 9.77
N GLY A 251 17.34 -23.75 9.36
CA GLY A 251 17.57 -23.41 7.95
C GLY A 251 16.59 -22.37 7.38
N GLY A 252 15.91 -21.64 8.24
CA GLY A 252 15.06 -20.47 7.88
C GLY A 252 15.86 -19.18 7.83
N ASP A 253 15.12 -18.07 7.86
CA ASP A 253 15.62 -16.69 7.76
C ASP A 253 15.17 -15.80 8.93
N THR A 254 14.47 -16.37 9.90
CA THR A 254 13.94 -15.63 11.04
C THR A 254 14.85 -15.76 12.25
N VAL A 255 15.26 -14.63 12.80
CA VAL A 255 16.10 -14.57 13.99
C VAL A 255 15.24 -14.67 15.25
N TYR A 256 15.65 -15.53 16.17
CA TYR A 256 14.99 -15.74 17.46
C TYR A 256 15.91 -15.31 18.60
N CYS A 257 15.36 -14.57 19.57
CA CYS A 257 16.02 -14.16 20.79
C CYS A 257 15.23 -14.65 22.00
N GLU A 258 15.88 -15.39 22.89
CA GLU A 258 15.28 -15.86 24.13
C GLU A 258 15.55 -14.85 25.25
N ILE A 259 14.49 -14.27 25.82
CA ILE A 259 14.61 -13.16 26.74
C ILE A 259 13.79 -13.34 28.02
N SER A 260 14.21 -12.66 29.07
CA SER A 260 13.35 -12.33 30.21
C SER A 260 13.40 -10.84 30.46
N ALA A 261 12.37 -10.13 30.02
CA ALA A 261 12.24 -8.69 30.24
C ALA A 261 12.28 -8.35 31.74
N LYS A 262 11.63 -9.16 32.58
CA LYS A 262 11.59 -8.96 34.05
C LYS A 262 12.96 -9.15 34.71
N LYS A 263 13.74 -10.15 34.29
CA LYS A 263 15.07 -10.43 34.84
C LYS A 263 16.21 -9.79 34.04
N LYS A 264 15.87 -9.07 32.97
CA LYS A 264 16.85 -8.41 32.08
C LYS A 264 17.86 -9.37 31.44
N ILE A 265 17.43 -10.61 31.14
CA ILE A 265 18.23 -11.62 30.48
C ILE A 265 18.00 -11.53 28.96
N GLY A 266 19.05 -11.65 28.13
CA GLY A 266 18.96 -11.66 26.69
C GLY A 266 18.61 -10.33 26.02
N ILE A 267 18.47 -9.23 26.78
CA ILE A 267 18.06 -7.92 26.22
C ILE A 267 19.18 -7.29 25.38
N GLU A 268 20.44 -7.41 25.84
CA GLU A 268 21.58 -6.87 25.10
C GLU A 268 21.77 -7.62 23.77
N GLU A 269 21.62 -8.94 23.79
CA GLU A 269 21.67 -9.77 22.58
C GLU A 269 20.55 -9.42 21.59
N LEU A 270 19.31 -9.20 22.05
CA LEU A 270 18.23 -8.73 21.22
C LEU A 270 18.56 -7.37 20.57
N LEU A 271 19.11 -6.42 21.33
CA LEU A 271 19.49 -5.11 20.80
C LEU A 271 20.66 -5.18 19.82
N GLU A 272 21.63 -6.04 20.02
CA GLU A 272 22.71 -6.30 19.05
C GLU A 272 22.17 -6.91 17.77
N THR A 273 21.29 -7.90 17.87
CA THR A 273 20.60 -8.50 16.72
C THR A 273 19.88 -7.45 15.89
N LEU A 274 19.12 -6.54 16.52
CA LEU A 274 18.44 -5.46 15.81
C LEU A 274 19.40 -4.55 15.06
N THR A 275 20.58 -4.27 15.63
CA THR A 275 21.60 -3.47 14.96
C THR A 275 22.17 -4.17 13.73
N VAL A 276 22.38 -5.46 13.80
CA VAL A 276 22.88 -6.27 12.68
C VAL A 276 21.82 -6.35 11.56
N VAL A 277 20.56 -6.62 11.89
CA VAL A 277 19.45 -6.64 10.92
C VAL A 277 19.28 -5.28 10.24
N ALA A 278 19.41 -4.19 11.00
CA ALA A 278 19.33 -2.83 10.46
C ALA A 278 20.50 -2.50 9.51
N GLU A 279 21.69 -2.98 9.79
CA GLU A 279 22.87 -2.81 8.90
C GLU A 279 22.70 -3.54 7.58
N LEU A 280 22.13 -4.75 7.61
CA LEU A 280 21.85 -5.53 6.41
C LEU A 280 20.80 -4.84 5.52
N ALA A 281 19.89 -4.07 6.12
CA ALA A 281 18.86 -3.32 5.39
C ALA A 281 19.37 -2.02 4.74
N ASP A 282 20.61 -1.56 5.01
CA ASP A 282 21.25 -0.32 4.46
C ASP A 282 20.32 0.90 4.45
N LEU A 283 19.73 1.20 5.62
CA LEU A 283 18.69 2.21 5.76
C LEU A 283 19.20 3.64 5.51
N LYS A 284 18.62 4.30 4.52
CA LYS A 284 18.97 5.67 4.10
C LYS A 284 17.72 6.56 4.05
N ALA A 285 17.91 7.85 4.26
CA ALA A 285 16.88 8.87 4.07
C ALA A 285 17.50 10.22 3.70
N ASN A 286 16.69 11.08 3.10
CA ASN A 286 17.08 12.47 2.81
C ASN A 286 16.68 13.37 4.00
N PRO A 287 17.64 13.89 4.80
CA PRO A 287 17.33 14.70 5.97
C PRO A 287 16.82 16.12 5.61
N ASN A 288 17.04 16.57 4.37
CA ASN A 288 16.63 17.90 3.90
C ASN A 288 15.24 17.92 3.28
N ARG A 289 14.57 16.78 3.21
CA ARG A 289 13.23 16.64 2.66
C ARG A 289 12.20 17.24 3.61
N TYR A 290 11.19 17.92 3.04
CA TYR A 290 10.03 18.36 3.81
C TYR A 290 9.23 17.15 4.30
N ALA A 291 8.75 17.22 5.54
CA ALA A 291 7.86 16.20 6.08
C ALA A 291 6.46 16.31 5.42
N TYR A 292 5.89 15.16 5.09
CA TYR A 292 4.50 15.03 4.66
C TYR A 292 3.71 14.34 5.79
N GLY A 293 2.53 14.84 6.11
CA GLY A 293 1.68 14.27 7.14
C GLY A 293 0.41 15.07 7.39
#